data_84676de0f0b624de575d0047f6d23381
#
_entry.id   84676de0f0b624de575d0047f6d23381
#
_cell.length_a   1.000
_cell.length_b   1.000
_cell.length_c   1.000
_cell.angle_alpha   90.00
_cell.angle_beta   90.00
_cell.angle_gamma   90.00
#
_symmetry.space_group_name_H-M   'P 1'
#
loop_
_entity.id
_entity.type
_entity.pdbx_description
1 polymer ?
#
loop_
_entity_poly.entity_id
_entity_poly.type
_entity_poly.pdbx_seq_one_letter_code
_entity_poly.pdbx_strand_id
1 'polypeptide(L)'
;MKNVVIIGAGVAGVNAATKLIDNQFDGQITIIDMGKDPYKRPYEEVMTGFLGAGGWSDGKLTYHTSIGGQLAKYCGEEKAMELMDQVIENFKRFHPKPEAVQCSNPIEEPDFIKPYFGLRLFPVWHVGTDYLHEIGKNWYNFLVEGGVNFKWETKVTDIDFE
;
A
#
# COMPACT_ATOMS: atom_id res chain seq x y z
N MET A 1 18.12 -4.35 22.32
CA MET A 1 17.77 -4.53 20.90
C MET A 1 16.43 -3.83 20.70
N LYS A 2 16.30 -2.99 19.69
CA LYS A 2 15.02 -2.29 19.43
C LYS A 2 14.05 -3.22 18.74
N ASN A 3 12.78 -3.17 19.12
CA ASN A 3 11.73 -4.00 18.50
C ASN A 3 10.64 -3.08 17.96
N VAL A 4 10.19 -3.36 16.74
CA VAL A 4 9.04 -2.70 16.13
C VAL A 4 7.99 -3.76 15.79
N VAL A 5 6.78 -3.55 16.28
CA VAL A 5 5.61 -4.36 15.92
C VAL A 5 4.67 -3.52 15.07
N ILE A 6 4.34 -4.02 13.90
CA ILE A 6 3.39 -3.40 12.95
C ILE A 6 2.11 -4.24 12.97
N ILE A 7 1.01 -3.62 13.32
CA ILE A 7 -0.31 -4.27 13.31
C ILE A 7 -0.99 -3.99 11.98
N GLY A 8 -1.14 -5.03 11.17
CA GLY A 8 -1.71 -4.98 9.83
C GLY A 8 -0.65 -5.02 8.74
N ALA A 9 -0.75 -6.02 7.86
CA ALA A 9 0.08 -6.18 6.66
C ALA A 9 -0.55 -5.51 5.41
N GLY A 10 -1.41 -4.53 5.59
CA GLY A 10 -1.94 -3.71 4.50
C GLY A 10 -0.86 -2.82 3.88
N VAL A 11 -1.18 -2.06 2.82
CA VAL A 11 -0.23 -1.19 2.12
C VAL A 11 0.55 -0.29 3.08
N ALA A 12 -0.10 0.28 4.10
CA ALA A 12 0.57 1.16 5.08
C ALA A 12 1.63 0.41 5.90
N GLY A 13 1.28 -0.74 6.49
CA GLY A 13 2.21 -1.52 7.32
C GLY A 13 3.37 -2.10 6.51
N VAL A 14 3.10 -2.55 5.29
CA VAL A 14 4.13 -3.05 4.37
C VAL A 14 5.11 -1.94 3.97
N ASN A 15 4.62 -0.73 3.63
CA ASN A 15 5.49 0.41 3.35
C ASN A 15 6.31 0.84 4.57
N ALA A 16 5.73 0.81 5.78
CA ALA A 16 6.46 1.12 7.01
C ALA A 16 7.62 0.12 7.23
N ALA A 17 7.39 -1.17 7.07
CA ALA A 17 8.43 -2.19 7.17
C ALA A 17 9.51 -2.02 6.09
N THR A 18 9.11 -1.75 4.84
CA THR A 18 10.04 -1.48 3.74
C THR A 18 10.95 -0.31 4.08
N LYS A 19 10.38 0.79 4.60
CA LYS A 19 11.15 1.96 4.98
C LYS A 19 12.13 1.70 6.13
N LEU A 20 11.77 0.86 7.09
CA LEU A 20 12.68 0.44 8.15
C LEU A 20 13.86 -0.35 7.60
N ILE A 21 13.63 -1.28 6.67
CA ILE A 21 14.71 -2.04 6.01
C ILE A 21 15.61 -1.10 5.19
N ASP A 22 15.03 -0.24 4.35
CA ASP A 22 15.77 0.68 3.50
C ASP A 22 16.64 1.65 4.34
N ASN A 23 16.20 1.99 5.54
CA ASN A 23 16.95 2.80 6.50
C ASN A 23 17.88 1.97 7.42
N GLN A 24 18.10 0.69 7.12
CA GLN A 24 18.99 -0.19 7.90
C GLN A 24 18.65 -0.20 9.40
N PHE A 25 17.35 -0.31 9.73
CA PHE A 25 16.91 -0.34 11.12
C PHE A 25 17.59 -1.46 11.90
N ASP A 26 18.32 -1.08 12.95
CA ASP A 26 19.02 -2.01 13.86
C ASP A 26 18.05 -2.53 14.92
N GLY A 27 17.27 -3.55 14.56
CA GLY A 27 16.29 -4.14 15.46
C GLY A 27 15.43 -5.20 14.80
N GLN A 28 14.53 -5.78 15.59
CA GLN A 28 13.58 -6.75 15.09
C GLN A 28 12.31 -6.07 14.58
N ILE A 29 11.87 -6.44 13.37
CA ILE A 29 10.60 -5.99 12.80
C ILE A 29 9.64 -7.18 12.77
N THR A 30 8.45 -7.02 13.35
CA THR A 30 7.40 -8.04 13.31
C THR A 30 6.12 -7.42 12.74
N ILE A 31 5.52 -8.06 11.74
CA ILE A 31 4.20 -7.70 11.21
C ILE A 31 3.20 -8.75 11.66
N ILE A 32 2.07 -8.30 12.21
CA ILE A 32 0.96 -9.17 12.63
C ILE A 32 -0.26 -8.86 11.76
N ASP A 33 -0.83 -9.87 11.12
CA ASP A 33 -2.05 -9.70 10.32
C ASP A 33 -3.04 -10.83 10.55
N MET A 34 -4.32 -10.50 10.49
CA MET A 34 -5.41 -11.46 10.65
C MET A 34 -5.65 -12.34 9.42
N GLY A 35 -5.13 -11.94 8.28
CA GLY A 35 -5.22 -12.68 7.03
C GLY A 35 -3.98 -13.55 6.77
N LYS A 36 -3.82 -13.98 5.53
CA LYS A 36 -2.79 -14.93 5.10
C LYS A 36 -1.65 -14.25 4.33
N ASP A 37 -0.54 -14.96 4.22
CA ASP A 37 0.56 -14.59 3.35
C ASP A 37 0.15 -14.64 1.86
N PRO A 38 0.90 -13.97 0.95
CA PRO A 38 0.50 -13.84 -0.45
C PRO A 38 0.51 -15.17 -1.23
N TYR A 39 1.11 -16.22 -0.68
CA TYR A 39 1.13 -17.56 -1.32
C TYR A 39 -0.07 -18.42 -0.95
N LYS A 40 -0.71 -18.12 0.20
CA LYS A 40 -1.85 -18.90 0.73
C LYS A 40 -3.16 -18.13 0.71
N ARG A 41 -3.11 -16.82 0.42
CA ARG A 41 -4.29 -15.97 0.39
C ARG A 41 -5.21 -16.38 -0.76
N PRO A 42 -6.47 -16.80 -0.49
CA PRO A 42 -7.42 -17.11 -1.53
C PRO A 42 -7.90 -15.84 -2.24
N TYR A 43 -8.34 -15.99 -3.48
CA TYR A 43 -8.72 -14.85 -4.32
C TYR A 43 -9.87 -14.03 -3.74
N GLU A 44 -10.76 -14.68 -3.01
CA GLU A 44 -11.96 -14.08 -2.40
C GLU A 44 -11.66 -13.24 -1.15
N GLU A 45 -10.51 -13.45 -0.52
CA GLU A 45 -10.10 -12.69 0.67
C GLU A 45 -9.46 -11.35 0.28
N VAL A 46 -10.29 -10.38 -0.13
CA VAL A 46 -9.80 -9.07 -0.63
C VAL A 46 -9.30 -8.15 0.48
N MET A 47 -9.88 -8.20 1.68
CA MET A 47 -9.65 -7.16 2.70
C MET A 47 -8.50 -7.45 3.65
N THR A 48 -8.14 -8.71 3.87
CA THR A 48 -7.14 -9.12 4.86
C THR A 48 -5.93 -9.77 4.21
N GLY A 49 -4.81 -9.84 4.92
CA GLY A 49 -3.56 -10.41 4.43
C GLY A 49 -2.63 -9.41 3.75
N PHE A 50 -1.55 -9.90 3.16
CA PHE A 50 -0.47 -9.07 2.63
C PHE A 50 -0.95 -8.05 1.59
N LEU A 51 -0.58 -6.77 1.77
CA LEU A 51 -1.05 -5.59 1.03
C LEU A 51 -2.55 -5.27 1.17
N GLY A 52 -3.35 -6.09 1.87
CA GLY A 52 -4.78 -5.85 2.06
C GLY A 52 -5.53 -5.67 0.72
N ALA A 53 -6.57 -4.85 0.68
CA ALA A 53 -7.30 -4.55 -0.54
C ALA A 53 -6.44 -3.84 -1.62
N GLY A 54 -5.44 -3.06 -1.22
CA GLY A 54 -4.55 -2.36 -2.14
C GLY A 54 -3.71 -3.28 -3.03
N GLY A 55 -3.40 -4.49 -2.55
CA GLY A 55 -2.67 -5.51 -3.32
C GLY A 55 -3.56 -6.59 -3.93
N TRP A 56 -4.89 -6.48 -3.82
CA TRP A 56 -5.81 -7.55 -4.20
C TRP A 56 -7.07 -7.07 -4.94
N SER A 57 -7.14 -5.79 -5.31
CA SER A 57 -8.30 -5.20 -5.99
C SER A 57 -8.04 -4.92 -7.47
N ASP A 58 -8.12 -3.66 -7.88
CA ASP A 58 -8.09 -3.26 -9.29
C ASP A 58 -6.76 -2.60 -9.73
N GLY A 59 -5.78 -2.54 -8.84
CA GLY A 59 -4.46 -2.00 -9.17
C GLY A 59 -4.45 -0.51 -9.47
N LYS A 60 -5.38 0.26 -8.88
CA LYS A 60 -5.44 1.71 -9.02
C LYS A 60 -4.96 2.40 -7.74
N LEU A 61 -4.01 3.31 -7.91
CA LEU A 61 -3.51 4.15 -6.83
C LEU A 61 -3.94 5.60 -7.10
N THR A 62 -4.87 6.09 -6.29
CA THR A 62 -5.33 7.48 -6.36
C THR A 62 -4.21 8.44 -5.97
N TYR A 63 -3.95 9.45 -6.81
CA TYR A 63 -2.85 10.38 -6.62
C TYR A 63 -3.37 11.79 -6.38
N HIS A 64 -3.96 12.01 -5.20
CA HIS A 64 -4.47 13.32 -4.79
C HIS A 64 -4.69 13.36 -3.29
N THR A 65 -4.21 14.41 -2.63
CA THR A 65 -4.25 14.56 -1.16
C THR A 65 -5.65 14.72 -0.57
N SER A 66 -6.63 15.14 -1.36
CA SER A 66 -8.03 15.26 -0.91
C SER A 66 -8.85 13.97 -1.05
N ILE A 67 -8.23 12.88 -1.52
CA ILE A 67 -8.89 11.60 -1.71
C ILE A 67 -8.27 10.55 -0.77
N GLY A 68 -9.13 9.78 -0.12
CA GLY A 68 -8.70 8.63 0.69
C GLY A 68 -8.25 8.95 2.11
N GLY A 69 -8.32 10.21 2.55
CA GLY A 69 -7.95 10.55 3.92
C GLY A 69 -7.63 12.03 4.12
N GLN A 70 -6.96 12.32 5.22
CA GLN A 70 -6.60 13.68 5.63
C GLN A 70 -5.09 13.83 5.85
N LEU A 71 -4.26 13.09 5.12
CA LEU A 71 -2.81 13.06 5.35
C LEU A 71 -2.20 14.48 5.28
N ALA A 72 -2.58 15.27 4.29
CA ALA A 72 -2.12 16.64 4.13
C ALA A 72 -2.43 17.55 5.34
N LYS A 73 -3.51 17.27 6.07
CA LYS A 73 -3.87 18.00 7.31
C LYS A 73 -2.84 17.78 8.42
N TYR A 74 -2.20 16.61 8.45
CA TYR A 74 -1.24 16.23 9.50
C TYR A 74 0.22 16.57 9.14
N CYS A 75 0.60 16.44 7.88
CA CYS A 75 1.99 16.62 7.47
C CYS A 75 2.22 17.71 6.40
N GLY A 76 1.18 18.40 5.97
CA GLY A 76 1.23 19.37 4.87
C GLY A 76 1.11 18.71 3.49
N GLU A 77 0.75 19.52 2.49
CA GLU A 77 0.47 19.06 1.12
C GLU A 77 1.71 18.47 0.45
N GLU A 78 2.83 19.19 0.51
CA GLU A 78 4.09 18.77 -0.10
C GLU A 78 4.57 17.42 0.44
N LYS A 79 4.56 17.27 1.77
CA LYS A 79 4.96 16.00 2.40
C LYS A 79 3.99 14.87 2.10
N ALA A 80 2.70 15.15 2.02
CA ALA A 80 1.70 14.15 1.63
C ALA A 80 1.93 13.64 0.19
N MET A 81 2.25 14.53 -0.75
CA MET A 81 2.59 14.15 -2.12
C MET A 81 3.88 13.34 -2.19
N GLU A 82 4.94 13.76 -1.49
CA GLU A 82 6.19 12.99 -1.38
C GLU A 82 5.95 11.55 -0.87
N LEU A 83 5.08 11.38 0.13
CA LEU A 83 4.75 10.05 0.67
C LEU A 83 3.95 9.21 -0.33
N MET A 84 3.06 9.82 -1.13
CA MET A 84 2.36 9.14 -2.21
C MET A 84 3.34 8.68 -3.29
N ASP A 85 4.31 9.52 -3.68
CA ASP A 85 5.36 9.14 -4.62
C ASP A 85 6.16 7.93 -4.12
N GLN A 86 6.53 7.91 -2.84
CA GLN A 86 7.24 6.77 -2.25
C GLN A 86 6.42 5.46 -2.33
N VAL A 87 5.10 5.52 -2.11
CA VAL A 87 4.23 4.36 -2.25
C VAL A 87 4.21 3.87 -3.71
N ILE A 88 4.07 4.78 -4.67
CA ILE A 88 4.06 4.45 -6.10
C ILE A 88 5.40 3.82 -6.53
N GLU A 89 6.51 4.39 -6.09
CA GLU A 89 7.85 3.86 -6.39
C GLU A 89 8.05 2.46 -5.78
N ASN A 90 7.49 2.17 -4.60
CA ASN A 90 7.52 0.82 -4.06
C ASN A 90 6.68 -0.15 -4.90
N PHE A 91 5.50 0.23 -5.38
CA PHE A 91 4.75 -0.61 -6.31
C PHE A 91 5.54 -0.88 -7.59
N LYS A 92 6.21 0.13 -8.17
CA LYS A 92 7.09 -0.06 -9.33
C LYS A 92 8.28 -0.96 -9.03
N ARG A 93 8.93 -0.77 -7.88
CA ARG A 93 10.11 -1.56 -7.44
C ARG A 93 9.84 -3.06 -7.43
N PHE A 94 8.66 -3.45 -7.00
CA PHE A 94 8.28 -4.87 -6.89
C PHE A 94 7.47 -5.38 -8.07
N HIS A 95 7.18 -4.52 -9.04
CA HIS A 95 6.44 -4.87 -10.24
C HIS A 95 7.32 -5.70 -11.20
N PRO A 96 6.84 -6.83 -11.77
CA PRO A 96 7.62 -7.62 -12.72
C PRO A 96 7.91 -6.89 -14.04
N LYS A 97 7.12 -5.84 -14.34
CA LYS A 97 7.27 -4.96 -15.52
C LYS A 97 7.04 -3.51 -15.09
N PRO A 98 8.00 -2.83 -14.43
CA PRO A 98 7.82 -1.48 -13.91
C PRO A 98 7.37 -0.45 -14.95
N GLU A 99 7.76 -0.64 -16.23
CA GLU A 99 7.38 0.20 -17.37
C GLU A 99 5.88 0.14 -17.70
N ALA A 100 5.17 -0.87 -17.21
CA ALA A 100 3.72 -0.99 -17.38
C ALA A 100 2.94 -0.09 -16.40
N VAL A 101 3.59 0.42 -15.35
CA VAL A 101 2.96 1.31 -14.37
C VAL A 101 2.80 2.71 -14.97
N GLN A 102 1.58 3.12 -15.19
CA GLN A 102 1.26 4.36 -15.89
C GLN A 102 0.30 5.23 -15.09
N CYS A 103 0.48 6.55 -15.19
CA CYS A 103 -0.44 7.53 -14.63
C CYS A 103 -1.40 8.00 -15.72
N SER A 104 -2.70 7.90 -15.48
CA SER A 104 -3.70 8.60 -16.27
C SER A 104 -4.06 9.92 -15.63
N ASN A 105 -3.89 11.00 -16.39
CA ASN A 105 -4.33 12.31 -15.98
C ASN A 105 -5.85 12.43 -16.16
N PRO A 106 -6.52 13.24 -15.34
CA PRO A 106 -7.93 13.51 -15.51
C PRO A 106 -8.18 14.21 -16.86
N ILE A 107 -9.28 13.83 -17.49
CA ILE A 107 -9.80 14.53 -18.66
C ILE A 107 -10.58 15.78 -18.20
N GLU A 108 -10.77 16.76 -19.08
CA GLU A 108 -11.67 17.87 -18.76
C GLU A 108 -13.11 17.37 -18.59
N GLU A 109 -13.81 18.00 -17.64
CA GLU A 109 -15.22 17.67 -17.40
C GLU A 109 -16.07 18.08 -18.62
N PRO A 110 -16.79 17.14 -19.24
CA PRO A 110 -17.63 17.47 -20.39
C PRO A 110 -18.75 18.45 -20.01
N ASP A 111 -18.97 19.48 -20.83
CA ASP A 111 -19.93 20.55 -20.54
C ASP A 111 -21.37 20.05 -20.34
N PHE A 112 -21.75 18.98 -21.00
CA PHE A 112 -23.09 18.40 -20.86
C PHE A 112 -23.35 17.74 -19.51
N ILE A 113 -22.30 17.42 -18.75
CA ILE A 113 -22.39 16.79 -17.42
C ILE A 113 -22.49 17.85 -16.32
N LYS A 114 -21.79 18.98 -16.48
CA LYS A 114 -21.69 20.05 -15.46
C LYS A 114 -23.00 20.51 -14.81
N PRO A 115 -24.13 20.60 -15.54
CA PRO A 115 -25.40 21.01 -14.93
C PRO A 115 -26.00 19.96 -13.98
N TYR A 116 -25.57 18.70 -14.05
CA TYR A 116 -26.18 17.58 -13.35
C TYR A 116 -25.27 16.95 -12.29
N PHE A 117 -23.94 16.98 -12.52
CA PHE A 117 -22.96 16.32 -11.69
C PHE A 117 -21.70 17.16 -11.54
N GLY A 118 -21.16 17.22 -10.34
CA GLY A 118 -19.78 17.68 -10.12
C GLY A 118 -18.84 16.50 -10.16
N LEU A 119 -17.90 16.48 -11.09
CA LEU A 119 -16.86 15.47 -11.15
C LEU A 119 -15.68 15.90 -10.28
N ARG A 120 -15.16 14.98 -9.49
CA ARG A 120 -13.87 15.16 -8.82
C ARG A 120 -12.80 14.48 -9.64
N LEU A 121 -12.03 15.28 -10.39
CA LEU A 121 -10.99 14.79 -11.29
C LEU A 121 -9.65 14.76 -10.58
N PHE A 122 -8.94 13.64 -10.67
CA PHE A 122 -7.61 13.45 -10.09
C PHE A 122 -6.81 12.42 -10.89
N PRO A 123 -5.46 12.49 -10.86
CA PRO A 123 -4.62 11.48 -11.48
C PRO A 123 -4.75 10.13 -10.78
N VAL A 124 -4.63 9.06 -11.55
CA VAL A 124 -4.65 7.68 -11.06
C VAL A 124 -3.48 6.92 -11.66
N TRP A 125 -2.67 6.32 -10.80
CA TRP A 125 -1.66 5.36 -11.23
C TRP A 125 -2.27 3.98 -11.38
N HIS A 126 -1.97 3.33 -12.48
CA HIS A 126 -2.40 1.97 -12.79
C HIS A 126 -1.20 1.04 -12.69
N VAL A 127 -1.24 0.11 -11.72
CA VAL A 127 -0.19 -0.91 -11.55
C VAL A 127 -0.58 -2.23 -12.22
N GLY A 128 -1.78 -2.31 -12.78
CA GLY A 128 -2.30 -3.48 -13.49
C GLY A 128 -2.80 -4.58 -12.55
N THR A 129 -4.08 -4.91 -12.66
CA THR A 129 -4.75 -5.92 -11.83
C THR A 129 -4.06 -7.27 -11.90
N ASP A 130 -3.65 -7.69 -13.10
CA ASP A 130 -3.02 -9.00 -13.34
C ASP A 130 -1.66 -9.17 -12.67
N TYR A 131 -0.99 -8.06 -12.33
CA TYR A 131 0.34 -8.08 -11.70
C TYR A 131 0.32 -8.01 -10.18
N LEU A 132 -0.83 -7.70 -9.56
CA LEU A 132 -0.91 -7.47 -8.11
C LEU A 132 -0.41 -8.66 -7.29
N HIS A 133 -0.75 -9.88 -7.69
CA HIS A 133 -0.28 -11.09 -7.01
C HIS A 133 1.23 -11.26 -7.06
N GLU A 134 1.84 -10.96 -8.20
CA GLU A 134 3.27 -11.05 -8.39
C GLU A 134 4.00 -9.93 -7.64
N ILE A 135 3.49 -8.70 -7.72
CA ILE A 135 3.96 -7.58 -6.90
C ILE A 135 3.94 -7.95 -5.41
N GLY A 136 2.82 -8.52 -4.95
CA GLY A 136 2.68 -8.95 -3.56
C GLY A 136 3.72 -9.98 -3.15
N LYS A 137 3.98 -11.00 -3.98
CA LYS A 137 4.99 -12.03 -3.73
C LYS A 137 6.41 -11.48 -3.72
N ASN A 138 6.74 -10.64 -4.70
CA ASN A 138 8.06 -10.01 -4.79
C ASN A 138 8.33 -9.12 -3.57
N TRP A 139 7.36 -8.33 -3.18
CA TRP A 139 7.48 -7.46 -2.01
C TRP A 139 7.56 -8.23 -0.69
N TYR A 140 6.75 -9.27 -0.55
CA TYR A 140 6.81 -10.16 0.60
C TYR A 140 8.19 -10.83 0.74
N ASN A 141 8.73 -11.38 -0.35
CA ASN A 141 10.05 -12.00 -0.34
C ASN A 141 11.14 -11.01 0.08
N PHE A 142 11.10 -9.79 -0.45
CA PHE A 142 12.02 -8.72 -0.04
C PHE A 142 11.97 -8.46 1.48
N LEU A 143 10.77 -8.42 2.07
CA LEU A 143 10.63 -8.20 3.52
C LEU A 143 11.13 -9.40 4.33
N VAL A 144 10.86 -10.62 3.88
CA VAL A 144 11.36 -11.85 4.52
C VAL A 144 12.88 -11.92 4.46
N GLU A 145 13.49 -11.65 3.29
CA GLU A 145 14.94 -11.58 3.11
C GLU A 145 15.57 -10.46 3.96
N GLY A 146 14.84 -9.34 4.16
CA GLY A 146 15.21 -8.26 5.06
C GLY A 146 15.02 -8.57 6.55
N GLY A 147 14.64 -9.78 6.91
CA GLY A 147 14.53 -10.25 8.31
C GLY A 147 13.23 -9.88 9.02
N VAL A 148 12.19 -9.48 8.28
CA VAL A 148 10.87 -9.22 8.87
C VAL A 148 10.20 -10.52 9.28
N ASN A 149 9.76 -10.59 10.55
CA ASN A 149 8.95 -11.69 11.05
C ASN A 149 7.46 -11.42 10.78
N PHE A 150 6.75 -12.44 10.31
CA PHE A 150 5.32 -12.35 10.07
C PHE A 150 4.54 -13.28 11.00
N LYS A 151 3.45 -12.76 11.59
CA LYS A 151 2.45 -13.54 12.32
C LYS A 151 1.14 -13.42 11.56
N TRP A 152 0.86 -14.43 10.76
CA TRP A 152 -0.37 -14.55 9.97
C TRP A 152 -1.52 -15.16 10.77
N GLU A 153 -2.73 -14.98 10.28
CA GLU A 153 -3.97 -15.52 10.87
C GLU A 153 -4.09 -15.15 12.37
N THR A 154 -3.54 -13.97 12.72
CA THR A 154 -3.46 -13.49 14.10
C THR A 154 -4.17 -12.15 14.21
N LYS A 155 -5.33 -12.15 14.86
CA LYS A 155 -6.09 -10.94 15.16
C LYS A 155 -5.60 -10.32 16.46
N VAL A 156 -5.09 -9.10 16.39
CA VAL A 156 -4.80 -8.29 17.59
C VAL A 156 -6.12 -7.76 18.15
N THR A 157 -6.41 -8.03 19.41
CA THR A 157 -7.66 -7.66 20.07
C THR A 157 -7.47 -6.53 21.08
N ASP A 158 -6.26 -6.43 21.64
CA ASP A 158 -5.94 -5.40 22.62
C ASP A 158 -4.43 -5.11 22.65
N ILE A 159 -4.04 -3.97 23.22
CA ILE A 159 -2.66 -3.55 23.44
C ILE A 159 -2.56 -3.02 24.88
N ASP A 160 -1.81 -3.73 25.71
CA ASP A 160 -1.47 -3.24 27.03
C ASP A 160 -0.26 -2.31 26.96
N PHE A 161 -0.38 -1.15 27.58
CA PHE A 161 0.71 -0.18 27.75
C PHE A 161 1.17 -0.23 29.22
N GLU A 162 2.38 -0.73 29.45
CA GLU A 162 3.06 -0.70 30.76
C GLU A 162 3.82 0.62 30.96
#